data_bebafda2dd427fbbeaeb57688d42f0fd
#
_entry.id   bebafda2dd427fbbeaeb57688d42f0fd
#
_cell.length_a   1.000
_cell.length_b   1.000
_cell.length_c   1.000
_cell.angle_alpha   90.00
_cell.angle_beta   90.00
_cell.angle_gamma   90.00
#
_symmetry.space_group_name_H-M   'P 1'
#
loop_
_entity.id
_entity.type
_entity.pdbx_description
1 polymer ?
#
loop_
_entity_poly.entity_id
_entity_poly.type
_entity_poly.pdbx_seq_one_letter_code
_entity_poly.pdbx_strand_id
1 'polypeptide(L)'
;MNVILPEVGKPPFATFYLLHGLSDDHTRWLRQTSIERYVEGLPLIVVMPDGGRGFYTTHHQGHDYARYIAHDCVQFVERNFPARPRRQSRCIGGLSMGGYGALRVALGYPDLFVSANSHSGALMIGSRKRQKDRPLSEWEFNAIFGRNPAGTDHDLLHLATNALTAGRLPKIRIDCGVDDFLLESSRTFTRRLDELGVPHEYEEYPGEHNWAYWDEHIRDALTFHAKHMRLKAD
;
A
#
# COMPACT_ATOMS: atom_id res chain seq x y z
N MET A 1 16.25 0.31 -2.18
CA MET A 1 15.18 1.34 -2.07
C MET A 1 15.66 2.67 -2.60
N ASN A 2 14.75 3.52 -3.08
CA ASN A 2 14.97 4.95 -3.32
C ASN A 2 14.30 5.77 -2.22
N VAL A 3 14.86 6.96 -1.94
CA VAL A 3 14.31 7.86 -0.92
C VAL A 3 14.33 9.29 -1.47
N ILE A 4 13.18 9.97 -1.41
CA ILE A 4 13.08 11.41 -1.67
C ILE A 4 13.07 12.10 -0.32
N LEU A 5 13.94 13.08 -0.15
CA LEU A 5 14.00 13.92 1.06
C LEU A 5 13.30 15.26 0.81
N PRO A 6 12.56 15.80 1.78
CA PRO A 6 11.89 17.08 1.61
C PRO A 6 12.90 18.23 1.58
N GLU A 7 12.59 19.23 0.75
CA GLU A 7 13.35 20.49 0.66
C GLU A 7 12.80 21.59 1.58
N VAL A 8 11.59 21.37 2.13
CA VAL A 8 10.87 22.34 2.95
C VAL A 8 10.57 21.79 4.35
N GLY A 9 10.25 22.67 5.27
CA GLY A 9 9.91 22.33 6.66
C GLY A 9 11.12 22.05 7.53
N LYS A 10 10.87 21.53 8.73
CA LYS A 10 11.92 21.21 9.72
C LYS A 10 11.82 19.76 10.19
N PRO A 11 12.96 19.04 10.32
CA PRO A 11 12.95 17.68 10.84
C PRO A 11 12.49 17.61 12.31
N PRO A 12 12.01 16.45 12.76
CA PRO A 12 11.86 15.22 12.01
C PRO A 12 10.58 15.22 11.15
N PHE A 13 10.66 14.61 9.96
CA PHE A 13 9.62 14.61 8.92
C PHE A 13 8.69 13.40 9.03
N ALA A 14 7.49 13.52 8.44
CA ALA A 14 6.63 12.39 8.16
C ALA A 14 7.19 11.53 7.03
N THR A 15 6.74 10.27 6.93
CA THR A 15 7.25 9.31 5.94
C THR A 15 6.11 8.60 5.22
N PHE A 16 6.21 8.57 3.90
CA PHE A 16 5.34 7.80 3.00
C PHE A 16 6.11 6.62 2.41
N TYR A 17 5.68 5.39 2.70
CA TYR A 17 6.21 4.16 2.09
C TYR A 17 5.38 3.84 0.85
N LEU A 18 5.99 3.93 -0.34
CA LEU A 18 5.32 3.83 -1.64
C LEU A 18 5.76 2.56 -2.37
N LEU A 19 4.84 1.61 -2.51
CA LEU A 19 5.10 0.25 -2.97
C LEU A 19 4.83 0.10 -4.48
N HIS A 20 5.73 -0.59 -5.18
CA HIS A 20 5.62 -0.87 -6.62
C HIS A 20 4.72 -2.07 -6.93
N GLY A 21 4.39 -2.25 -8.22
CA GLY A 21 3.57 -3.35 -8.74
C GLY A 21 4.36 -4.64 -9.03
N LEU A 22 3.64 -5.67 -9.47
CA LEU A 22 4.24 -6.93 -9.90
C LEU A 22 5.12 -6.72 -11.13
N SER A 23 6.33 -7.29 -11.11
CA SER A 23 7.35 -7.15 -12.16
C SER A 23 8.01 -5.76 -12.26
N ASP A 24 7.73 -4.87 -11.34
CA ASP A 24 8.42 -3.62 -11.11
C ASP A 24 9.52 -3.75 -10.06
N ASP A 25 10.17 -2.63 -9.74
CA ASP A 25 11.15 -2.49 -8.67
C ASP A 25 11.05 -1.10 -8.00
N HIS A 26 11.95 -0.84 -7.07
CA HIS A 26 12.03 0.43 -6.33
C HIS A 26 12.29 1.68 -7.19
N THR A 27 12.61 1.55 -8.49
CA THR A 27 12.88 2.68 -9.39
C THR A 27 11.66 3.13 -10.18
N ARG A 28 10.60 2.30 -10.23
CA ARG A 28 9.50 2.52 -11.19
C ARG A 28 8.69 3.77 -10.91
N TRP A 29 8.38 4.07 -9.67
CA TRP A 29 7.68 5.30 -9.32
C TRP A 29 8.40 6.56 -9.80
N LEU A 30 9.74 6.63 -9.64
CA LEU A 30 10.54 7.76 -10.13
C LEU A 30 10.59 7.84 -11.66
N ARG A 31 10.64 6.68 -12.33
CA ARG A 31 10.81 6.62 -13.79
C ARG A 31 9.51 6.80 -14.56
N GLN A 32 8.37 6.53 -13.97
CA GLN A 32 7.07 6.49 -14.65
C GLN A 32 6.13 7.61 -14.20
N THR A 33 6.47 8.33 -13.15
CA THR A 33 5.63 9.39 -12.58
C THR A 33 6.43 10.65 -12.31
N SER A 34 5.73 11.73 -12.04
CA SER A 34 6.32 12.98 -11.56
C SER A 34 6.30 13.08 -10.03
N ILE A 35 6.46 11.97 -9.32
CA ILE A 35 6.31 11.90 -7.85
C ILE A 35 7.22 12.92 -7.13
N GLU A 36 8.46 13.16 -7.60
CA GLU A 36 9.37 14.14 -7.01
C GLU A 36 8.75 15.55 -7.05
N ARG A 37 8.16 15.92 -8.19
CA ARG A 37 7.46 17.21 -8.34
C ARG A 37 6.21 17.30 -7.48
N TYR A 38 5.46 16.19 -7.34
CA TYR A 38 4.22 16.18 -6.56
C TYR A 38 4.44 16.31 -5.06
N VAL A 39 5.60 15.91 -4.55
CA VAL A 39 5.96 16.06 -3.14
C VAL A 39 6.81 17.31 -2.87
N GLU A 40 7.20 18.07 -3.89
CA GLU A 40 7.79 19.38 -3.76
C GLU A 40 6.87 20.27 -2.91
N GLY A 41 7.42 20.95 -1.91
CA GLY A 41 6.61 21.75 -0.97
C GLY A 41 5.90 20.96 0.14
N LEU A 42 6.06 19.63 0.21
CA LEU A 42 5.59 18.84 1.35
C LEU A 42 6.75 18.45 2.27
N PRO A 43 6.62 18.63 3.60
CA PRO A 43 7.63 18.18 4.57
C PRO A 43 7.52 16.65 4.77
N LEU A 44 7.74 15.89 3.71
CA LEU A 44 7.47 14.46 3.60
C LEU A 44 8.65 13.69 2.99
N ILE A 45 9.14 12.70 3.70
CA ILE A 45 10.07 11.70 3.13
C ILE A 45 9.25 10.67 2.36
N VAL A 46 9.62 10.37 1.10
CA VAL A 46 9.03 9.26 0.34
C VAL A 46 10.04 8.13 0.23
N VAL A 47 9.66 6.94 0.64
CA VAL A 47 10.48 5.74 0.63
C VAL A 47 9.88 4.73 -0.34
N MET A 48 10.65 4.31 -1.33
CA MET A 48 10.24 3.33 -2.34
C MET A 48 11.11 2.07 -2.18
N PRO A 49 10.67 1.10 -1.37
CA PRO A 49 11.40 -0.15 -1.18
C PRO A 49 11.21 -1.11 -2.36
N ASP A 50 12.09 -2.10 -2.46
CA ASP A 50 11.95 -3.20 -3.40
C ASP A 50 11.24 -4.37 -2.71
N GLY A 51 10.14 -4.83 -3.25
CA GLY A 51 9.37 -5.97 -2.78
C GLY A 51 9.44 -7.19 -3.71
N GLY A 52 10.24 -7.11 -4.80
CA GLY A 52 10.32 -8.15 -5.83
C GLY A 52 8.93 -8.57 -6.31
N ARG A 53 8.68 -9.87 -6.36
CA ARG A 53 7.35 -10.45 -6.67
C ARG A 53 6.62 -10.95 -5.41
N GLY A 54 7.03 -10.48 -4.21
CA GLY A 54 6.66 -11.04 -2.92
C GLY A 54 5.32 -10.60 -2.35
N PHE A 55 4.53 -9.80 -3.06
CA PHE A 55 3.23 -9.30 -2.59
C PHE A 55 3.27 -8.65 -1.19
N TYR A 56 4.45 -8.26 -0.73
CA TYR A 56 4.64 -7.61 0.57
C TYR A 56 3.97 -8.36 1.75
N THR A 57 3.93 -9.70 1.64
CA THR A 57 3.33 -10.58 2.63
C THR A 57 4.36 -11.58 3.17
N THR A 58 4.04 -12.22 4.29
CA THR A 58 4.83 -13.34 4.83
C THR A 58 4.59 -14.56 3.97
N HIS A 59 5.58 -15.02 3.21
CA HIS A 59 5.40 -16.17 2.33
C HIS A 59 5.10 -17.43 3.14
N HIS A 60 4.21 -18.27 2.61
CA HIS A 60 3.99 -19.61 3.13
C HIS A 60 5.27 -20.46 3.05
N GLN A 61 6.05 -20.28 1.97
CA GLN A 61 7.37 -20.87 1.79
C GLN A 61 8.31 -19.82 1.19
N GLY A 62 9.17 -19.20 2.01
CA GLY A 62 10.13 -18.21 1.53
C GLY A 62 10.33 -17.03 2.48
N HIS A 63 10.35 -15.82 1.93
CA HIS A 63 10.72 -14.60 2.65
C HIS A 63 9.53 -13.95 3.36
N ASP A 64 9.81 -13.21 4.42
CA ASP A 64 8.84 -12.40 5.13
C ASP A 64 8.91 -10.94 4.67
N TYR A 65 8.30 -10.65 3.52
CA TYR A 65 8.25 -9.30 2.98
C TYR A 65 7.38 -8.36 3.82
N ALA A 66 6.38 -8.88 4.53
CA ALA A 66 5.57 -8.05 5.41
C ALA A 66 6.39 -7.50 6.57
N ARG A 67 7.18 -8.36 7.22
CA ARG A 67 8.10 -7.96 8.27
C ARG A 67 9.21 -7.05 7.73
N TYR A 68 9.76 -7.36 6.55
CA TYR A 68 10.75 -6.52 5.91
C TYR A 68 10.27 -5.07 5.76
N ILE A 69 9.04 -4.83 5.27
CA ILE A 69 8.49 -3.48 5.16
C ILE A 69 8.17 -2.90 6.55
N ALA A 70 7.46 -3.66 7.40
CA ALA A 70 6.95 -3.16 8.68
C ALA A 70 8.04 -2.87 9.72
N HIS A 71 9.13 -3.64 9.71
CA HIS A 71 10.18 -3.54 10.71
C HIS A 71 11.51 -3.11 10.12
N ASP A 72 12.07 -3.88 9.20
CA ASP A 72 13.45 -3.68 8.76
C ASP A 72 13.57 -2.35 7.99
N CYS A 73 12.63 -2.09 7.05
CA CYS A 73 12.60 -0.87 6.27
C CYS A 73 12.26 0.36 7.14
N VAL A 74 11.25 0.27 8.01
CA VAL A 74 10.85 1.36 8.91
C VAL A 74 12.00 1.72 9.85
N GLN A 75 12.62 0.73 10.50
CA GLN A 75 13.74 0.97 11.42
C GLN A 75 14.96 1.53 10.70
N PHE A 76 15.27 1.03 9.50
CA PHE A 76 16.38 1.56 8.70
C PHE A 76 16.17 3.04 8.36
N VAL A 77 14.97 3.39 7.91
CA VAL A 77 14.63 4.79 7.56
C VAL A 77 14.72 5.69 8.79
N GLU A 78 14.18 5.28 9.93
CA GLU A 78 14.19 6.11 11.14
C GLU A 78 15.57 6.24 11.81
N ARG A 79 16.49 5.32 11.54
CA ARG A 79 17.88 5.41 12.03
C ARG A 79 18.78 6.25 11.14
N ASN A 80 18.52 6.29 9.82
CA ASN A 80 19.43 6.87 8.85
C ASN A 80 18.94 8.19 8.25
N PHE A 81 17.64 8.50 8.36
CA PHE A 81 17.03 9.72 7.85
C PHE A 81 16.31 10.46 8.98
N PRO A 82 16.07 11.76 8.83
CA PRO A 82 15.40 12.58 9.86
C PRO A 82 13.87 12.31 9.88
N ALA A 83 13.47 11.04 9.97
CA ALA A 83 12.10 10.57 10.00
C ALA A 83 11.55 10.58 11.43
N ARG A 84 10.25 10.89 11.57
CA ARG A 84 9.56 10.95 12.88
C ARG A 84 9.03 9.58 13.27
N PRO A 85 9.53 8.93 14.34
CA PRO A 85 9.24 7.54 14.68
C PRO A 85 7.91 7.38 15.44
N ARG A 86 6.78 7.69 14.81
CA ARG A 86 5.45 7.51 15.39
C ARG A 86 4.39 7.21 14.34
N ARG A 87 3.37 6.43 14.72
CA ARG A 87 2.23 6.04 13.88
C ARG A 87 1.64 7.21 13.10
N GLN A 88 1.37 8.33 13.78
CA GLN A 88 0.73 9.53 13.19
C GLN A 88 1.55 10.18 12.07
N SER A 89 2.81 9.83 11.95
CA SER A 89 3.73 10.38 10.93
C SER A 89 4.14 9.36 9.87
N ARG A 90 3.50 8.19 9.83
CA ARG A 90 3.75 7.18 8.80
C ARG A 90 2.50 6.88 8.02
N CYS A 91 2.61 6.84 6.71
CA CYS A 91 1.59 6.30 5.81
C CYS A 91 2.23 5.33 4.81
N ILE A 92 1.40 4.52 4.18
CA ILE A 92 1.83 3.51 3.21
C ILE A 92 0.83 3.48 2.06
N GLY A 93 1.32 3.27 0.84
CA GLY A 93 0.47 3.17 -0.33
C GLY A 93 1.17 2.42 -1.45
N GLY A 94 0.45 2.15 -2.53
CA GLY A 94 1.02 1.48 -3.68
C GLY A 94 0.00 1.13 -4.73
N LEU A 95 0.50 0.56 -5.83
CA LEU A 95 -0.31 0.16 -6.97
C LEU A 95 -0.34 -1.38 -7.14
N SER A 96 -1.46 -1.92 -7.63
CA SER A 96 -1.59 -3.33 -8.02
C SER A 96 -1.16 -4.29 -6.91
N MET A 97 -0.05 -5.05 -7.09
CA MET A 97 0.60 -5.83 -6.03
C MET A 97 0.94 -4.96 -4.81
N GLY A 98 1.48 -3.75 -5.03
CA GLY A 98 1.81 -2.80 -3.96
C GLY A 98 0.57 -2.23 -3.27
N GLY A 99 -0.56 -2.10 -3.97
CA GLY A 99 -1.85 -1.72 -3.38
C GLY A 99 -2.37 -2.77 -2.41
N TYR A 100 -2.28 -4.05 -2.78
CA TYR A 100 -2.52 -5.15 -1.84
C TYR A 100 -1.53 -5.09 -0.67
N GLY A 101 -0.24 -4.93 -0.96
CA GLY A 101 0.83 -4.90 0.03
C GLY A 101 0.68 -3.77 1.05
N ALA A 102 0.28 -2.59 0.60
CA ALA A 102 0.05 -1.44 1.48
C ALA A 102 -1.05 -1.72 2.51
N LEU A 103 -2.19 -2.25 2.06
CA LEU A 103 -3.28 -2.64 2.97
C LEU A 103 -2.88 -3.84 3.84
N ARG A 104 -2.18 -4.85 3.28
CA ARG A 104 -1.70 -6.03 4.03
C ARG A 104 -0.80 -5.60 5.19
N VAL A 105 0.15 -4.71 4.94
CA VAL A 105 1.08 -4.24 5.97
C VAL A 105 0.38 -3.33 6.97
N ALA A 106 -0.43 -2.36 6.52
CA ALA A 106 -1.10 -1.42 7.41
C ALA A 106 -2.15 -2.09 8.32
N LEU A 107 -2.87 -3.08 7.81
CA LEU A 107 -3.87 -3.82 8.59
C LEU A 107 -3.25 -4.89 9.48
N GLY A 108 -2.17 -5.52 9.04
CA GLY A 108 -1.44 -6.52 9.82
C GLY A 108 -0.56 -5.92 10.91
N TYR A 109 -0.15 -4.66 10.77
CA TYR A 109 0.64 -3.90 11.75
C TYR A 109 -0.03 -2.56 12.07
N PRO A 110 -1.23 -2.55 12.65
CA PRO A 110 -2.09 -1.37 12.76
C PRO A 110 -1.54 -0.25 13.65
N ASP A 111 -0.50 -0.53 14.43
CA ASP A 111 0.22 0.46 15.25
C ASP A 111 1.29 1.24 14.47
N LEU A 112 1.58 0.87 13.23
CA LEU A 112 2.66 1.50 12.47
C LEU A 112 2.21 2.66 11.60
N PHE A 113 1.03 2.58 10.97
CA PHE A 113 0.60 3.53 9.95
C PHE A 113 -0.73 4.19 10.30
N VAL A 114 -0.81 5.51 10.12
CA VAL A 114 -2.07 6.25 10.35
C VAL A 114 -3.03 6.11 9.17
N SER A 115 -2.49 5.96 7.97
CA SER A 115 -3.27 5.84 6.73
C SER A 115 -2.61 4.93 5.70
N ALA A 116 -3.43 4.31 4.87
CA ALA A 116 -3.02 3.44 3.78
C ALA A 116 -3.86 3.72 2.52
N ASN A 117 -3.23 3.68 1.34
CA ASN A 117 -3.95 3.75 0.08
C ASN A 117 -3.59 2.60 -0.87
N SER A 118 -4.53 2.30 -1.77
CA SER A 118 -4.39 1.28 -2.82
C SER A 118 -4.91 1.81 -4.14
N HIS A 119 -4.01 1.95 -5.14
CA HIS A 119 -4.37 2.20 -6.53
C HIS A 119 -4.49 0.88 -7.28
N SER A 120 -5.63 0.59 -7.91
CA SER A 120 -5.80 -0.63 -8.72
C SER A 120 -5.33 -1.90 -8.02
N GLY A 121 -5.63 -2.06 -6.74
CA GLY A 121 -5.05 -3.12 -5.90
C GLY A 121 -5.54 -4.53 -6.21
N ALA A 122 -4.65 -5.54 -6.10
CA ALA A 122 -5.02 -6.94 -6.19
C ALA A 122 -5.70 -7.44 -4.90
N LEU A 123 -6.74 -6.72 -4.42
CA LEU A 123 -7.27 -6.77 -3.06
C LEU A 123 -7.89 -8.10 -2.64
N MET A 124 -8.40 -8.88 -3.59
CA MET A 124 -9.03 -10.17 -3.33
C MET A 124 -8.09 -11.38 -3.53
N ILE A 125 -6.79 -11.14 -3.76
CA ILE A 125 -5.87 -12.24 -4.08
C ILE A 125 -5.68 -13.21 -2.90
N GLY A 126 -5.64 -12.71 -1.69
CA GLY A 126 -5.49 -13.50 -0.45
C GLY A 126 -6.80 -14.05 0.11
N SER A 127 -7.98 -13.68 -0.43
CA SER A 127 -9.28 -14.09 0.08
C SER A 127 -9.86 -15.34 -0.61
N ARG A 128 -9.15 -15.92 -1.57
CA ARG A 128 -9.63 -17.02 -2.39
C ARG A 128 -8.51 -17.88 -2.95
N LYS A 129 -8.85 -19.11 -3.40
CA LYS A 129 -7.92 -19.97 -4.12
C LYS A 129 -7.46 -19.32 -5.42
N ARG A 130 -6.29 -19.73 -5.91
CA ARG A 130 -5.72 -19.25 -7.18
C ARG A 130 -6.73 -19.36 -8.34
N GLN A 131 -6.82 -18.32 -9.14
CA GLN A 131 -7.55 -18.31 -10.42
C GLN A 131 -6.58 -18.56 -11.58
N LYS A 132 -7.00 -19.36 -12.57
CA LYS A 132 -6.13 -19.80 -13.69
C LYS A 132 -5.57 -18.64 -14.54
N ASP A 133 -6.35 -17.59 -14.71
CA ASP A 133 -6.00 -16.44 -15.61
C ASP A 133 -5.30 -15.30 -14.86
N ARG A 134 -4.54 -15.60 -13.82
CA ARG A 134 -3.80 -14.61 -13.04
C ARG A 134 -2.29 -14.71 -13.30
N PRO A 135 -1.54 -13.61 -13.12
CA PRO A 135 -0.13 -13.51 -13.52
C PRO A 135 0.83 -14.40 -12.73
N LEU A 136 0.36 -15.01 -11.63
CA LEU A 136 1.17 -15.96 -10.84
C LEU A 136 0.96 -17.38 -11.33
N SER A 137 2.05 -18.14 -11.52
CA SER A 137 1.98 -19.59 -11.67
C SER A 137 1.36 -20.23 -10.42
N GLU A 138 0.90 -21.47 -10.53
CA GLU A 138 0.36 -22.18 -9.37
C GLU A 138 1.40 -22.40 -8.27
N TRP A 139 2.62 -22.71 -8.68
CA TRP A 139 3.74 -22.87 -7.75
C TRP A 139 4.02 -21.55 -7.00
N GLU A 140 4.15 -20.44 -7.74
CA GLU A 140 4.42 -19.12 -7.16
C GLU A 140 3.31 -18.66 -6.21
N PHE A 141 2.04 -18.83 -6.62
CA PHE A 141 0.91 -18.51 -5.75
C PHE A 141 0.94 -19.32 -4.46
N ASN A 142 1.15 -20.66 -4.55
CA ASN A 142 1.18 -21.54 -3.38
C ASN A 142 2.40 -21.26 -2.47
N ALA A 143 3.53 -20.88 -3.05
CA ALA A 143 4.72 -20.50 -2.27
C ALA A 143 4.49 -19.19 -1.48
N ILE A 144 3.78 -18.22 -2.07
CA ILE A 144 3.46 -16.93 -1.43
C ILE A 144 2.32 -17.08 -0.45
N PHE A 145 1.15 -17.54 -0.91
CA PHE A 145 -0.12 -17.49 -0.18
C PHE A 145 -0.54 -18.80 0.47
N GLY A 146 0.09 -19.91 0.13
CA GLY A 146 -0.43 -21.24 0.46
C GLY A 146 -1.63 -21.64 -0.38
N ARG A 147 -2.13 -22.86 -0.18
CA ARG A 147 -3.27 -23.39 -0.96
C ARG A 147 -4.63 -22.81 -0.56
N ASN A 148 -4.77 -22.35 0.67
CA ASN A 148 -6.00 -21.84 1.26
C ASN A 148 -5.72 -20.56 2.06
N PRO A 149 -5.52 -19.41 1.39
CA PRO A 149 -5.15 -18.16 2.09
C PRO A 149 -6.32 -17.46 2.79
N ALA A 150 -7.58 -17.77 2.43
CA ALA A 150 -8.74 -17.12 3.01
C ALA A 150 -8.81 -17.32 4.54
N GLY A 151 -9.10 -16.26 5.27
CA GLY A 151 -9.14 -16.22 6.72
C GLY A 151 -7.78 -16.27 7.42
N THR A 152 -6.68 -16.14 6.66
CA THR A 152 -5.32 -16.01 7.19
C THR A 152 -4.82 -14.58 7.10
N ASP A 153 -3.56 -14.32 7.50
CA ASP A 153 -2.91 -13.01 7.34
C ASP A 153 -2.69 -12.57 5.88
N HIS A 154 -2.99 -13.43 4.92
CA HIS A 154 -3.03 -13.05 3.50
C HIS A 154 -4.38 -12.43 3.09
N ASP A 155 -5.43 -12.64 3.86
CA ASP A 155 -6.77 -12.15 3.59
C ASP A 155 -6.98 -10.77 4.19
N LEU A 156 -7.05 -9.74 3.34
CA LEU A 156 -7.24 -8.36 3.78
C LEU A 156 -8.56 -8.14 4.53
N LEU A 157 -9.63 -8.89 4.22
CA LEU A 157 -10.90 -8.79 4.95
C LEU A 157 -10.77 -9.33 6.38
N HIS A 158 -10.03 -10.43 6.55
CA HIS A 158 -9.69 -10.96 7.86
C HIS A 158 -8.89 -9.95 8.68
N LEU A 159 -7.83 -9.38 8.10
CA LEU A 159 -7.01 -8.36 8.76
C LEU A 159 -7.79 -7.09 9.09
N ALA A 160 -8.67 -6.63 8.20
CA ALA A 160 -9.52 -5.47 8.43
C ALA A 160 -10.47 -5.69 9.62
N THR A 161 -11.08 -6.87 9.71
CA THR A 161 -11.93 -7.26 10.83
C THR A 161 -11.16 -7.25 12.15
N ASN A 162 -9.95 -7.80 12.16
CA ASN A 162 -9.10 -7.83 13.36
C ASN A 162 -8.69 -6.42 13.80
N ALA A 163 -8.28 -5.57 12.86
CA ALA A 163 -7.90 -4.18 13.14
C ALA A 163 -9.08 -3.33 13.62
N LEU A 164 -10.29 -3.55 13.06
CA LEU A 164 -11.53 -2.91 13.52
C LEU A 164 -11.86 -3.30 14.96
N THR A 165 -11.87 -4.59 15.24
CA THR A 165 -12.15 -5.13 16.58
C THR A 165 -11.16 -4.62 17.62
N ALA A 166 -9.88 -4.46 17.24
CA ALA A 166 -8.85 -3.89 18.10
C ALA A 166 -8.94 -2.36 18.27
N GLY A 167 -9.83 -1.67 17.54
CA GLY A 167 -9.93 -0.21 17.54
C GLY A 167 -8.72 0.51 16.95
N ARG A 168 -8.00 -0.13 16.04
CA ARG A 168 -6.70 0.34 15.51
C ARG A 168 -6.66 0.47 14.00
N LEU A 169 -7.80 0.56 13.35
CA LEU A 169 -7.86 0.75 11.90
C LEU A 169 -7.02 1.96 11.43
N PRO A 170 -6.20 1.80 10.38
CA PRO A 170 -5.69 2.95 9.64
C PRO A 170 -6.84 3.62 8.88
N LYS A 171 -6.66 4.86 8.45
CA LYS A 171 -7.51 5.47 7.44
C LYS A 171 -7.20 4.81 6.09
N ILE A 172 -8.25 4.40 5.37
CA ILE A 172 -8.10 3.62 4.13
C ILE A 172 -8.67 4.42 2.96
N ARG A 173 -7.91 4.50 1.86
CA ARG A 173 -8.35 4.97 0.56
C ARG A 173 -8.06 3.93 -0.49
N ILE A 174 -9.02 3.70 -1.37
CA ILE A 174 -8.94 2.76 -2.49
C ILE A 174 -9.44 3.49 -3.73
N ASP A 175 -8.74 3.36 -4.84
CA ASP A 175 -9.21 3.79 -6.14
C ASP A 175 -8.85 2.78 -7.24
N CYS A 176 -9.62 2.80 -8.32
CA CYS A 176 -9.43 1.92 -9.48
C CYS A 176 -9.94 2.58 -10.76
N GLY A 177 -9.24 2.35 -11.86
CA GLY A 177 -9.69 2.78 -13.18
C GLY A 177 -10.95 2.01 -13.61
N VAL A 178 -11.88 2.70 -14.30
CA VAL A 178 -13.13 2.06 -14.78
C VAL A 178 -12.90 1.01 -15.89
N ASP A 179 -11.76 1.09 -16.57
CA ASP A 179 -11.34 0.13 -17.59
C ASP A 179 -10.26 -0.84 -17.09
N ASP A 180 -9.99 -0.85 -15.77
CA ASP A 180 -9.00 -1.70 -15.13
C ASP A 180 -9.54 -3.13 -14.93
N PHE A 181 -8.74 -4.15 -15.27
CA PHE A 181 -9.13 -5.55 -15.10
C PHE A 181 -9.29 -5.97 -13.61
N LEU A 182 -8.84 -5.15 -12.65
CA LEU A 182 -9.05 -5.34 -11.21
C LEU A 182 -10.24 -4.57 -10.65
N LEU A 183 -11.00 -3.84 -11.49
CA LEU A 183 -12.15 -3.05 -11.04
C LEU A 183 -13.16 -3.88 -10.24
N GLU A 184 -13.58 -5.02 -10.77
CA GLU A 184 -14.55 -5.89 -10.08
C GLU A 184 -13.98 -6.50 -8.77
N SER A 185 -12.67 -6.68 -8.70
CA SER A 185 -11.99 -7.06 -7.46
C SER A 185 -12.06 -5.94 -6.41
N SER A 186 -11.85 -4.70 -6.84
CA SER A 186 -11.94 -3.50 -5.99
C SER A 186 -13.37 -3.27 -5.49
N ARG A 187 -14.37 -3.32 -6.39
CA ARG A 187 -15.81 -3.24 -6.03
C ARG A 187 -16.24 -4.33 -5.05
N THR A 188 -15.77 -5.57 -5.27
CA THR A 188 -16.08 -6.68 -4.37
C THR A 188 -15.48 -6.44 -2.99
N PHE A 189 -14.22 -6.00 -2.94
CA PHE A 189 -13.53 -5.76 -1.68
C PHE A 189 -14.18 -4.62 -0.89
N THR A 190 -14.47 -3.48 -1.51
CA THR A 190 -15.08 -2.32 -0.84
C THR A 190 -16.48 -2.61 -0.34
N ARG A 191 -17.33 -3.29 -1.15
CA ARG A 191 -18.64 -3.77 -0.67
C ARG A 191 -18.50 -4.66 0.57
N ARG A 192 -17.49 -5.54 0.61
CA ARG A 192 -17.24 -6.39 1.80
C ARG A 192 -16.78 -5.57 3.00
N LEU A 193 -16.00 -4.51 2.79
CA LEU A 193 -15.65 -3.57 3.86
C LEU A 193 -16.89 -2.86 4.42
N ASP A 194 -17.83 -2.45 3.56
CA ASP A 194 -19.12 -1.86 3.99
C ASP A 194 -19.93 -2.84 4.84
N GLU A 195 -20.06 -4.09 4.38
CA GLU A 195 -20.74 -5.17 5.13
C GLU A 195 -20.11 -5.43 6.51
N LEU A 196 -18.80 -5.25 6.63
CA LEU A 196 -18.05 -5.40 7.88
C LEU A 196 -18.07 -4.13 8.75
N GLY A 197 -18.61 -3.01 8.26
CA GLY A 197 -18.60 -1.71 8.93
C GLY A 197 -17.20 -1.08 9.02
N VAL A 198 -16.29 -1.40 8.08
CA VAL A 198 -14.93 -0.85 8.02
C VAL A 198 -14.94 0.48 7.27
N PRO A 199 -14.68 1.63 7.91
CA PRO A 199 -14.66 2.93 7.26
C PRO A 199 -13.53 3.03 6.23
N HIS A 200 -13.86 3.46 5.01
CA HIS A 200 -12.91 3.67 3.93
C HIS A 200 -13.41 4.74 2.94
N GLU A 201 -12.51 5.26 2.13
CA GLU A 201 -12.82 6.07 0.94
C GLU A 201 -12.62 5.20 -0.29
N TYR A 202 -13.59 5.20 -1.22
CA TYR A 202 -13.51 4.48 -2.49
C TYR A 202 -13.92 5.38 -3.65
N GLU A 203 -13.09 5.40 -4.70
CA GLU A 203 -13.32 6.18 -5.91
C GLU A 203 -13.01 5.37 -7.16
N GLU A 204 -13.78 5.60 -8.22
CA GLU A 204 -13.54 5.08 -9.56
C GLU A 204 -13.30 6.24 -10.52
N TYR A 205 -12.21 6.18 -11.29
CA TYR A 205 -11.86 7.23 -12.25
C TYR A 205 -11.72 6.65 -13.65
N PRO A 206 -11.87 7.46 -14.71
CA PRO A 206 -11.53 7.03 -16.06
C PRO A 206 -10.07 6.57 -16.12
N GLY A 207 -9.83 5.42 -16.76
CA GLY A 207 -8.48 4.91 -16.98
C GLY A 207 -8.35 3.40 -16.79
N GLU A 208 -7.16 2.92 -17.10
CA GLU A 208 -6.79 1.51 -17.19
C GLU A 208 -5.73 1.15 -16.14
N HIS A 209 -5.31 -0.14 -16.12
CA HIS A 209 -4.23 -0.64 -15.27
C HIS A 209 -2.85 -0.23 -15.81
N ASN A 210 -2.53 1.06 -15.76
CA ASN A 210 -1.30 1.60 -16.35
C ASN A 210 -0.71 2.78 -15.57
N TRP A 211 0.54 3.13 -15.92
CA TRP A 211 1.27 4.19 -15.24
C TRP A 211 0.69 5.59 -15.43
N ALA A 212 -0.04 5.86 -16.54
CA ALA A 212 -0.70 7.15 -16.73
C ALA A 212 -1.77 7.38 -15.66
N TYR A 213 -2.58 6.34 -15.37
CA TYR A 213 -3.55 6.37 -14.29
C TYR A 213 -2.89 6.59 -12.92
N TRP A 214 -1.84 5.87 -12.62
CA TRP A 214 -1.18 5.95 -11.31
C TRP A 214 -0.40 7.26 -11.12
N ASP A 215 0.18 7.85 -12.17
CA ASP A 215 0.82 9.17 -12.11
C ASP A 215 -0.20 10.28 -11.80
N GLU A 216 -1.40 10.20 -12.37
CA GLU A 216 -2.45 11.16 -12.09
C GLU A 216 -2.96 11.02 -10.64
N HIS A 217 -3.34 9.81 -10.22
CA HIS A 217 -4.05 9.58 -8.96
C HIS A 217 -3.17 9.44 -7.73
N ILE A 218 -1.84 9.32 -7.85
CA ILE A 218 -0.95 9.44 -6.69
C ILE A 218 -1.09 10.80 -5.98
N ARG A 219 -1.51 11.85 -6.70
CA ARG A 219 -1.77 13.17 -6.14
C ARG A 219 -2.94 13.17 -5.17
N ASP A 220 -3.98 12.40 -5.48
CA ASP A 220 -5.14 12.22 -4.59
C ASP A 220 -4.72 11.48 -3.31
N ALA A 221 -3.89 10.44 -3.45
CA ALA A 221 -3.33 9.72 -2.31
C ALA A 221 -2.42 10.61 -1.44
N LEU A 222 -1.58 11.46 -2.04
CA LEU A 222 -0.77 12.42 -1.29
C LEU A 222 -1.64 13.41 -0.50
N THR A 223 -2.72 13.92 -1.09
CA THR A 223 -3.70 14.78 -0.43
C THR A 223 -4.37 14.08 0.74
N PHE A 224 -4.83 12.85 0.53
CA PHE A 224 -5.41 12.00 1.56
C PHE A 224 -4.44 11.76 2.73
N HIS A 225 -3.21 11.39 2.44
CA HIS A 225 -2.21 11.15 3.47
C HIS A 225 -1.81 12.42 4.23
N ALA A 226 -1.61 13.54 3.52
CA ALA A 226 -1.30 14.83 4.12
C ALA A 226 -2.37 15.26 5.14
N LYS A 227 -3.65 15.12 4.78
CA LYS A 227 -4.79 15.37 5.68
C LYS A 227 -4.70 14.54 6.97
N HIS A 228 -4.46 13.22 6.84
CA HIS A 228 -4.46 12.33 7.99
C HIS A 228 -3.18 12.39 8.84
N MET A 229 -2.05 12.71 8.24
CA MET A 229 -0.80 13.02 8.96
C MET A 229 -0.76 14.44 9.50
N ARG A 230 -1.73 15.31 9.13
CA ARG A 230 -1.79 16.73 9.49
C ARG A 230 -0.54 17.48 9.02
N LEU A 231 -0.09 17.20 7.79
CA LEU A 231 0.99 17.96 7.18
C LEU A 231 0.47 19.36 6.86
N LYS A 232 1.32 20.34 7.09
CA LYS A 232 1.11 21.72 6.61
C LYS A 232 2.06 21.89 5.44
N ALA A 233 1.54 22.27 4.29
CA ALA A 233 2.36 22.84 3.22
C ALA A 233 2.86 24.20 3.73
N ASP A 234 4.14 24.45 3.53
CA ASP A 234 4.73 25.77 3.78
C ASP A 234 4.33 26.74 2.67
#